data_b85f67ab72c851c47673165e6847afa7
#
_entry.id   b85f67ab72c851c47673165e6847afa7
#
_cell.length_a   1.000
_cell.length_b   1.000
_cell.length_c   1.000
_cell.angle_alpha   90.00
_cell.angle_beta   90.00
_cell.angle_gamma   90.00
#
_symmetry.space_group_name_H-M   'P 1'
#
loop_
_entity.id
_entity.type
_entity.pdbx_description
1 polymer ?
#
loop_
_entity_poly.entity_id
_entity_poly.type
_entity_poly.pdbx_seq_one_letter_code
_entity_poly.pdbx_strand_id
1 'polypeptide(L)'
;MTIESRTTKVEGYDVHYWEGGSGFPVLMMHGVGPGTSIMGNFEPAMAPLADRYHLFATDLIGFGDSARKTDAPLFDVELWVRQGLALLDTLPDGPCGVAGHSLGGALALKIAAVSDKVTHVLTSSTVGAPYPLTEALDMFWSLPADRAELRAAMENMMFDPSAVTDGMIEGRWDLLAQDGYAEYFGNMFAPPRQRYLDSGVVTDAELAALSDKKISMVHGTHDHPCPAELTTVKLGDRLPHATVELIENCGHNLPREFTDRYVKAATALFG
;
A
#
# COMPACT_ATOMS: atom_id res chain seq x y z
N MET A 1 19.58 -11.79 5.71
CA MET A 1 18.50 -12.35 6.57
C MET A 1 17.48 -13.07 5.72
N THR A 2 16.81 -14.10 6.29
CA THR A 2 15.74 -14.81 5.57
C THR A 2 14.42 -14.09 5.83
N ILE A 3 13.66 -13.83 4.76
CA ILE A 3 12.28 -13.36 4.82
C ILE A 3 11.40 -14.58 4.52
N GLU A 4 10.50 -14.92 5.42
CA GLU A 4 9.71 -16.16 5.37
C GLU A 4 8.25 -15.87 5.12
N SER A 5 7.60 -16.72 4.31
CA SER A 5 6.16 -16.70 4.08
C SER A 5 5.44 -17.27 5.31
N ARG A 6 4.41 -16.58 5.77
CA ARG A 6 3.59 -16.92 6.93
C ARG A 6 2.11 -16.75 6.61
N THR A 7 1.27 -17.44 7.38
CA THR A 7 -0.18 -17.29 7.31
C THR A 7 -0.74 -17.20 8.72
N THR A 8 -1.71 -16.32 8.92
CA THR A 8 -2.50 -16.21 10.16
C THR A 8 -3.98 -16.10 9.85
N LYS A 9 -4.84 -16.15 10.88
CA LYS A 9 -6.29 -15.96 10.73
C LYS A 9 -6.70 -14.57 11.21
N VAL A 10 -7.44 -13.84 10.35
CA VAL A 10 -8.08 -12.59 10.71
C VAL A 10 -9.55 -12.65 10.29
N GLU A 11 -10.47 -12.52 11.23
CA GLU A 11 -11.92 -12.60 11.01
C GLU A 11 -12.37 -13.82 10.18
N GLY A 12 -11.66 -14.94 10.34
CA GLY A 12 -11.94 -16.20 9.62
C GLY A 12 -11.23 -16.35 8.27
N TYR A 13 -10.62 -15.29 7.75
CA TYR A 13 -9.82 -15.35 6.52
C TYR A 13 -8.39 -15.79 6.80
N ASP A 14 -7.81 -16.58 5.91
CA ASP A 14 -6.37 -16.84 5.87
C ASP A 14 -5.67 -15.58 5.31
N VAL A 15 -4.82 -14.97 6.12
CA VAL A 15 -4.06 -13.78 5.78
C VAL A 15 -2.60 -14.14 5.62
N HIS A 16 -2.08 -13.95 4.42
CA HIS A 16 -0.67 -14.15 4.11
C HIS A 16 0.16 -12.91 4.48
N TYR A 17 1.37 -13.14 4.97
CA TYR A 17 2.37 -12.11 5.17
C TYR A 17 3.79 -12.67 5.09
N TRP A 18 4.72 -11.80 4.76
CA TRP A 18 6.14 -12.07 4.83
C TRP A 18 6.70 -11.53 6.14
N GLU A 19 7.47 -12.34 6.84
CA GLU A 19 8.11 -11.97 8.10
C GLU A 19 9.63 -12.12 7.97
N GLY A 20 10.38 -11.12 8.46
CA GLY A 20 11.85 -11.20 8.45
C GLY A 20 12.50 -10.04 9.17
N GLY A 21 13.77 -10.21 9.47
CA GLY A 21 14.54 -9.20 10.17
C GLY A 21 14.40 -9.24 11.69
N SER A 22 14.85 -8.19 12.35
CA SER A 22 14.79 -8.01 13.80
C SER A 22 14.89 -6.52 14.16
N GLY A 23 14.57 -6.17 15.40
CA GLY A 23 14.61 -4.79 15.86
C GLY A 23 13.22 -4.15 15.91
N PHE A 24 13.11 -2.86 15.55
CA PHE A 24 11.84 -2.15 15.58
C PHE A 24 10.81 -2.77 14.64
N PRO A 25 9.63 -3.18 15.14
CA PRO A 25 8.63 -3.86 14.31
C PRO A 25 7.95 -2.89 13.36
N VAL A 26 7.79 -3.30 12.09
CA VAL A 26 7.12 -2.50 11.06
C VAL A 26 6.12 -3.38 10.31
N LEU A 27 4.83 -3.02 10.40
CA LEU A 27 3.79 -3.57 9.54
C LEU A 27 3.82 -2.86 8.18
N MET A 28 3.82 -3.61 7.08
CA MET A 28 3.81 -3.05 5.72
C MET A 28 2.54 -3.45 4.98
N MET A 29 1.93 -2.48 4.30
CA MET A 29 0.66 -2.63 3.57
C MET A 29 0.79 -2.09 2.14
N HIS A 30 0.38 -2.90 1.16
CA HIS A 30 0.47 -2.55 -0.27
C HIS A 30 -0.73 -1.74 -0.77
N GLY A 31 -0.57 -1.13 -1.94
CA GLY A 31 -1.66 -0.54 -2.72
C GLY A 31 -2.52 -1.60 -3.40
N VAL A 32 -3.58 -1.16 -4.10
CA VAL A 32 -4.54 -2.07 -4.74
C VAL A 32 -4.58 -1.88 -6.26
N GLY A 33 -4.74 -2.98 -6.97
CA GLY A 33 -4.81 -3.02 -8.42
C GLY A 33 -4.77 -4.45 -8.95
N PRO A 34 -4.81 -4.66 -10.29
CA PRO A 34 -4.86 -5.98 -10.88
C PRO A 34 -3.59 -6.78 -10.55
N GLY A 35 -3.78 -7.98 -9.98
CA GLY A 35 -2.69 -8.88 -9.60
C GLY A 35 -1.68 -8.28 -8.62
N THR A 36 -2.10 -7.35 -7.75
CA THR A 36 -1.22 -6.75 -6.74
C THR A 36 -0.99 -7.70 -5.57
N SER A 37 0.22 -7.65 -5.04
CA SER A 37 0.64 -8.27 -3.79
C SER A 37 1.63 -7.36 -3.06
N ILE A 38 1.95 -7.68 -1.82
CA ILE A 38 2.95 -6.92 -1.06
C ILE A 38 4.32 -6.96 -1.75
N MET A 39 4.73 -8.11 -2.27
CA MET A 39 5.98 -8.23 -3.03
C MET A 39 5.93 -7.47 -4.36
N GLY A 40 4.76 -7.36 -4.98
CA GLY A 40 4.56 -6.54 -6.18
C GLY A 40 4.88 -5.07 -5.98
N ASN A 41 4.68 -4.54 -4.78
CA ASN A 41 5.02 -3.16 -4.44
C ASN A 41 6.42 -3.01 -3.82
N PHE A 42 6.84 -3.90 -2.92
CA PHE A 42 7.97 -3.64 -2.03
C PHE A 42 9.18 -4.56 -2.20
N GLU A 43 9.14 -5.54 -3.11
CA GLU A 43 10.20 -6.57 -3.22
C GLU A 43 11.62 -5.99 -3.17
N PRO A 44 12.01 -4.93 -3.92
CA PRO A 44 13.36 -4.40 -3.87
C PRO A 44 13.74 -3.77 -2.52
N ALA A 45 12.75 -3.28 -1.76
CA ALA A 45 12.97 -2.66 -0.46
C ALA A 45 12.99 -3.66 0.70
N MET A 46 12.45 -4.88 0.50
CA MET A 46 12.26 -5.85 1.57
C MET A 46 13.58 -6.23 2.25
N ALA A 47 14.59 -6.66 1.49
CA ALA A 47 15.87 -7.10 2.07
C ALA A 47 16.62 -5.95 2.79
N PRO A 48 16.81 -4.76 2.18
CA PRO A 48 17.43 -3.62 2.87
C PRO A 48 16.71 -3.19 4.16
N LEU A 49 15.38 -3.30 4.20
CA LEU A 49 14.61 -2.98 5.40
C LEU A 49 14.71 -4.09 6.44
N ALA A 50 14.66 -5.38 6.05
CA ALA A 50 14.80 -6.51 6.97
C ALA A 50 16.19 -6.58 7.64
N ASP A 51 17.22 -6.00 7.04
CA ASP A 51 18.54 -5.86 7.67
C ASP A 51 18.53 -4.92 8.90
N ARG A 52 17.47 -4.13 9.08
CA ARG A 52 17.35 -3.10 10.11
C ARG A 52 16.14 -3.25 11.02
N TYR A 53 15.03 -3.80 10.49
CA TYR A 53 13.73 -3.82 11.13
C TYR A 53 13.15 -5.23 11.15
N HIS A 54 12.25 -5.48 12.09
CA HIS A 54 11.42 -6.68 12.07
C HIS A 54 10.18 -6.41 11.22
N LEU A 55 10.15 -6.93 10.00
CA LEU A 55 9.11 -6.67 9.01
C LEU A 55 7.97 -7.68 9.10
N PHE A 56 6.75 -7.16 8.98
CA PHE A 56 5.51 -7.91 8.80
C PHE A 56 4.81 -7.32 7.57
N ALA A 57 5.07 -7.87 6.40
CA ALA A 57 4.62 -7.34 5.13
C ALA A 57 3.44 -8.17 4.61
N THR A 58 2.20 -7.65 4.74
CA THR A 58 0.98 -8.43 4.51
C THR A 58 0.38 -8.23 3.13
N ASP A 59 -0.15 -9.30 2.56
CA ASP A 59 -1.12 -9.21 1.48
C ASP A 59 -2.50 -8.89 2.06
N LEU A 60 -3.18 -7.87 1.51
CA LEU A 60 -4.53 -7.51 1.92
C LEU A 60 -5.51 -8.66 1.58
N ILE A 61 -6.51 -8.87 2.42
CA ILE A 61 -7.60 -9.82 2.13
C ILE A 61 -8.18 -9.48 0.75
N GLY A 62 -8.20 -10.47 -0.15
CA GLY A 62 -8.59 -10.32 -1.55
C GLY A 62 -7.45 -10.09 -2.54
N PHE A 63 -6.19 -10.01 -2.06
CA PHE A 63 -5.00 -9.79 -2.89
C PHE A 63 -3.89 -10.78 -2.54
N GLY A 64 -2.92 -10.91 -3.45
CA GLY A 64 -1.76 -11.78 -3.27
C GLY A 64 -2.16 -13.21 -2.91
N ASP A 65 -1.51 -13.74 -1.88
CA ASP A 65 -1.77 -15.08 -1.36
C ASP A 65 -2.76 -15.11 -0.17
N SER A 66 -3.35 -13.95 0.19
CA SER A 66 -4.43 -13.88 1.18
C SER A 66 -5.76 -14.38 0.64
N ALA A 67 -6.61 -14.91 1.53
CA ALA A 67 -7.94 -15.40 1.17
C ALA A 67 -8.79 -14.30 0.51
N ARG A 68 -9.64 -14.70 -0.42
CA ARG A 68 -10.64 -13.82 -1.05
C ARG A 68 -11.83 -13.63 -0.14
N LYS A 69 -12.29 -12.39 -0.02
CA LYS A 69 -13.56 -12.08 0.66
C LYS A 69 -14.73 -12.65 -0.15
N THR A 70 -15.67 -13.30 0.51
CA THR A 70 -16.78 -14.02 -0.16
C THR A 70 -18.07 -13.21 -0.23
N ASP A 71 -18.23 -12.24 0.62
CA ASP A 71 -19.45 -11.42 0.76
C ASP A 71 -19.18 -9.95 0.42
N ALA A 72 -20.19 -9.26 -0.11
CA ALA A 72 -20.11 -7.84 -0.45
C ALA A 72 -20.10 -6.96 0.82
N PRO A 73 -19.44 -5.78 0.79
CA PRO A 73 -18.65 -5.28 -0.33
C PRO A 73 -17.30 -6.01 -0.45
N LEU A 74 -16.84 -6.31 -1.68
CA LEU A 74 -15.54 -6.95 -1.89
C LEU A 74 -14.38 -5.98 -1.66
N PHE A 75 -14.53 -4.71 -2.06
CA PHE A 75 -13.64 -3.62 -1.70
C PHE A 75 -14.05 -3.09 -0.33
N ASP A 76 -13.25 -3.36 0.70
CA ASP A 76 -13.65 -3.12 2.09
C ASP A 76 -12.48 -2.54 2.91
N VAL A 77 -12.40 -1.20 2.92
CA VAL A 77 -11.35 -0.45 3.64
C VAL A 77 -11.39 -0.75 5.14
N GLU A 78 -12.58 -0.86 5.72
CA GLU A 78 -12.74 -1.13 7.15
C GLU A 78 -12.22 -2.54 7.51
N LEU A 79 -12.45 -3.54 6.65
CA LEU A 79 -11.88 -4.88 6.85
C LEU A 79 -10.35 -4.83 6.81
N TRP A 80 -9.75 -4.09 5.87
CA TRP A 80 -8.29 -3.97 5.78
C TRP A 80 -7.69 -3.21 6.96
N VAL A 81 -8.39 -2.21 7.50
CA VAL A 81 -7.99 -1.56 8.77
C VAL A 81 -8.00 -2.58 9.91
N ARG A 82 -9.09 -3.36 10.06
CA ARG A 82 -9.17 -4.41 11.08
C ARG A 82 -8.13 -5.52 10.87
N GLN A 83 -7.82 -5.86 9.61
CA GLN A 83 -6.70 -6.77 9.28
C GLN A 83 -5.38 -6.22 9.81
N GLY A 84 -5.09 -4.96 9.56
CA GLY A 84 -3.88 -4.31 10.06
C GLY A 84 -3.83 -4.31 11.59
N LEU A 85 -4.92 -3.97 12.26
CA LEU A 85 -5.00 -3.99 13.74
C LEU A 85 -4.77 -5.39 14.31
N ALA A 86 -5.40 -6.42 13.73
CA ALA A 86 -5.20 -7.81 14.14
C ALA A 86 -3.74 -8.28 13.95
N LEU A 87 -3.08 -7.82 12.89
CA LEU A 87 -1.65 -8.09 12.68
C LEU A 87 -0.77 -7.35 13.70
N LEU A 88 -1.12 -6.10 14.09
CA LEU A 88 -0.40 -5.40 15.16
C LEU A 88 -0.42 -6.17 16.48
N ASP A 89 -1.48 -6.92 16.76
CA ASP A 89 -1.58 -7.75 17.97
C ASP A 89 -0.61 -8.94 17.94
N THR A 90 -0.14 -9.36 16.75
CA THR A 90 0.86 -10.42 16.61
C THR A 90 2.31 -9.92 16.71
N LEU A 91 2.52 -8.61 16.60
CA LEU A 91 3.83 -7.98 16.73
C LEU A 91 4.33 -8.02 18.19
N PRO A 92 5.64 -8.02 18.43
CA PRO A 92 6.20 -7.87 19.75
C PRO A 92 5.59 -6.74 20.55
N ASP A 93 5.55 -6.86 21.88
CA ASP A 93 5.07 -5.80 22.76
C ASP A 93 5.88 -4.51 22.61
N GLY A 94 5.20 -3.37 22.75
CA GLY A 94 5.82 -2.04 22.64
C GLY A 94 5.45 -1.29 21.36
N PRO A 95 6.13 -0.19 21.08
CA PRO A 95 5.85 0.66 19.94
C PRO A 95 6.25 -0.01 18.62
N CYS A 96 5.50 0.31 17.57
CA CYS A 96 5.77 -0.16 16.20
C CYS A 96 5.59 0.95 15.17
N GLY A 97 6.04 0.67 13.95
CA GLY A 97 5.77 1.46 12.76
C GLY A 97 4.74 0.79 11.84
N VAL A 98 4.07 1.60 11.05
CA VAL A 98 3.28 1.12 9.89
C VAL A 98 3.78 1.83 8.64
N ALA A 99 4.06 1.07 7.59
CA ALA A 99 4.45 1.59 6.28
C ALA A 99 3.42 1.20 5.24
N GLY A 100 2.98 2.16 4.40
CA GLY A 100 1.97 1.89 3.40
C GLY A 100 2.24 2.59 2.06
N HIS A 101 1.84 1.91 0.98
CA HIS A 101 1.93 2.44 -0.37
C HIS A 101 0.54 2.66 -0.96
N SER A 102 0.30 3.78 -1.64
CA SER A 102 -0.97 4.07 -2.32
C SER A 102 -2.16 3.98 -1.34
N LEU A 103 -3.16 3.12 -1.59
CA LEU A 103 -4.23 2.87 -0.63
C LEU A 103 -3.69 2.33 0.71
N GLY A 104 -2.65 1.49 0.68
CA GLY A 104 -1.97 1.03 1.90
C GLY A 104 -1.44 2.17 2.77
N GLY A 105 -1.08 3.30 2.17
CA GLY A 105 -0.68 4.51 2.89
C GLY A 105 -1.85 5.15 3.66
N ALA A 106 -3.03 5.22 3.03
CA ALA A 106 -4.25 5.66 3.73
C ALA A 106 -4.63 4.69 4.86
N LEU A 107 -4.52 3.36 4.60
CA LEU A 107 -4.74 2.36 5.65
C LEU A 107 -3.76 2.53 6.81
N ALA A 108 -2.47 2.80 6.55
CA ALA A 108 -1.48 3.05 7.57
C ALA A 108 -1.85 4.25 8.47
N LEU A 109 -2.32 5.34 7.87
CA LEU A 109 -2.82 6.52 8.62
C LEU A 109 -4.07 6.18 9.45
N LYS A 110 -5.05 5.47 8.88
CA LYS A 110 -6.26 5.04 9.59
C LYS A 110 -5.96 4.11 10.75
N ILE A 111 -5.08 3.14 10.58
CA ILE A 111 -4.63 2.22 11.65
C ILE A 111 -3.92 3.01 12.76
N ALA A 112 -3.03 3.93 12.41
CA ALA A 112 -2.32 4.74 13.39
C ALA A 112 -3.26 5.67 14.19
N ALA A 113 -4.35 6.14 13.57
CA ALA A 113 -5.34 6.99 14.23
C ALA A 113 -6.11 6.28 15.35
N VAL A 114 -6.19 4.94 15.31
CA VAL A 114 -6.97 4.14 16.29
C VAL A 114 -6.11 3.19 17.13
N SER A 115 -4.79 3.18 16.93
CA SER A 115 -3.86 2.31 17.68
C SER A 115 -2.76 3.10 18.38
N ASP A 116 -2.74 3.04 19.70
CA ASP A 116 -1.66 3.65 20.51
C ASP A 116 -0.31 2.91 20.33
N LYS A 117 -0.33 1.66 19.88
CA LYS A 117 0.88 0.87 19.58
C LYS A 117 1.67 1.46 18.41
N VAL A 118 0.98 2.07 17.42
CA VAL A 118 1.63 2.71 16.28
C VAL A 118 2.14 4.08 16.67
N THR A 119 3.45 4.28 16.59
CA THR A 119 4.12 5.55 16.90
C THR A 119 4.74 6.21 15.68
N HIS A 120 4.97 5.45 14.60
CA HIS A 120 5.62 5.93 13.39
C HIS A 120 4.84 5.49 12.15
N VAL A 121 4.61 6.40 11.20
CA VAL A 121 3.91 6.11 9.94
C VAL A 121 4.72 6.58 8.75
N LEU A 122 5.02 5.65 7.83
CA LEU A 122 5.63 5.95 6.54
C LEU A 122 4.60 5.74 5.44
N THR A 123 4.34 6.75 4.62
CA THR A 123 3.52 6.58 3.43
C THR A 123 4.33 6.84 2.16
N SER A 124 4.03 6.12 1.08
CA SER A 124 4.55 6.39 -0.25
C SER A 124 3.42 6.49 -1.27
N SER A 125 3.44 7.55 -2.09
CA SER A 125 2.45 7.79 -3.16
C SER A 125 1.01 7.56 -2.67
N THR A 126 0.70 8.07 -1.46
CA THR A 126 -0.52 7.73 -0.74
C THR A 126 -1.74 8.42 -1.32
N VAL A 127 -2.86 7.72 -1.35
CA VAL A 127 -4.20 8.32 -1.38
C VAL A 127 -4.61 8.75 0.04
N GLY A 128 -5.82 9.24 0.25
CA GLY A 128 -6.33 9.57 1.60
C GLY A 128 -6.87 10.99 1.73
N ALA A 129 -6.51 11.90 0.80
CA ALA A 129 -7.22 13.15 0.62
C ALA A 129 -8.37 12.97 -0.40
N PRO A 130 -9.46 13.74 -0.32
CA PRO A 130 -10.52 13.69 -1.32
C PRO A 130 -10.06 14.36 -2.63
N TYR A 131 -10.15 13.64 -3.75
CA TYR A 131 -9.91 14.19 -5.09
C TYR A 131 -10.70 13.42 -6.15
N PRO A 132 -10.97 14.01 -7.34
CA PRO A 132 -11.62 13.29 -8.42
C PRO A 132 -10.75 12.12 -8.91
N LEU A 133 -11.37 10.96 -9.15
CA LEU A 133 -10.69 9.82 -9.76
C LEU A 133 -10.03 10.24 -11.07
N THR A 134 -8.72 10.05 -11.18
CA THR A 134 -7.99 10.36 -12.41
C THR A 134 -8.25 9.28 -13.46
N GLU A 135 -8.11 9.63 -14.74
CA GLU A 135 -8.20 8.67 -15.84
C GLU A 135 -7.14 7.56 -15.70
N ALA A 136 -5.94 7.93 -15.27
CA ALA A 136 -4.84 6.99 -15.03
C ALA A 136 -5.17 5.95 -13.94
N LEU A 137 -5.78 6.38 -12.83
CA LEU A 137 -6.17 5.47 -11.75
C LEU A 137 -7.39 4.63 -12.14
N ASP A 138 -8.35 5.21 -12.86
CA ASP A 138 -9.51 4.45 -13.38
C ASP A 138 -9.09 3.36 -14.36
N MET A 139 -8.15 3.67 -15.25
CA MET A 139 -7.54 2.69 -16.15
C MET A 139 -6.84 1.58 -15.37
N PHE A 140 -6.03 1.92 -14.36
CA PHE A 140 -5.30 0.94 -13.55
C PHE A 140 -6.23 0.04 -12.72
N TRP A 141 -7.36 0.57 -12.26
CA TRP A 141 -8.36 -0.23 -11.51
C TRP A 141 -9.33 -1.00 -12.42
N SER A 142 -9.18 -0.89 -13.72
CA SER A 142 -9.93 -1.72 -14.68
C SER A 142 -9.32 -3.12 -14.77
N LEU A 143 -10.18 -4.13 -14.98
CA LEU A 143 -9.69 -5.48 -15.26
C LEU A 143 -9.03 -5.48 -16.66
N PRO A 144 -7.72 -5.76 -16.78
CA PRO A 144 -7.08 -5.85 -18.09
C PRO A 144 -7.55 -7.09 -18.84
N ALA A 145 -7.83 -6.95 -20.14
CA ALA A 145 -8.25 -8.04 -20.99
C ALA A 145 -7.10 -9.01 -21.32
N ASP A 146 -5.89 -8.50 -21.37
CA ASP A 146 -4.69 -9.27 -21.65
C ASP A 146 -3.43 -8.67 -21.01
N ARG A 147 -2.27 -9.31 -21.23
CA ARG A 147 -0.97 -8.85 -20.74
C ARG A 147 -0.54 -7.50 -21.30
N ALA A 148 -0.97 -7.16 -22.52
CA ALA A 148 -0.62 -5.89 -23.15
C ALA A 148 -1.35 -4.73 -22.47
N GLU A 149 -2.63 -4.89 -22.16
CA GLU A 149 -3.40 -3.91 -21.39
C GLU A 149 -2.87 -3.79 -19.96
N LEU A 150 -2.52 -4.91 -19.30
CA LEU A 150 -1.88 -4.87 -17.99
C LEU A 150 -0.56 -4.10 -18.04
N ARG A 151 0.27 -4.33 -19.05
CA ARG A 151 1.52 -3.61 -19.26
C ARG A 151 1.28 -2.12 -19.42
N ALA A 152 0.38 -1.72 -20.32
CA ALA A 152 0.05 -0.31 -20.53
C ALA A 152 -0.44 0.38 -19.24
N ALA A 153 -1.27 -0.32 -18.45
CA ALA A 153 -1.72 0.19 -17.16
C ALA A 153 -0.56 0.35 -16.17
N MET A 154 0.38 -0.60 -16.12
CA MET A 154 1.55 -0.50 -15.25
C MET A 154 2.57 0.55 -15.70
N GLU A 155 2.79 0.68 -17.00
CA GLU A 155 3.68 1.71 -17.57
C GLU A 155 3.18 3.12 -17.25
N ASN A 156 1.87 3.33 -17.21
CA ASN A 156 1.27 4.59 -16.80
C ASN A 156 1.43 4.91 -15.29
N MET A 157 1.83 3.94 -14.49
CA MET A 157 2.15 4.12 -13.06
C MET A 157 3.60 4.54 -12.82
N MET A 158 4.47 4.46 -13.84
CA MET A 158 5.92 4.69 -13.72
C MET A 158 6.31 6.00 -14.39
N PHE A 159 7.35 6.66 -13.87
CA PHE A 159 7.99 7.77 -14.56
C PHE A 159 8.73 7.29 -15.82
N ASP A 160 9.50 6.20 -15.69
CA ASP A 160 10.15 5.54 -16.81
C ASP A 160 9.40 4.24 -17.16
N PRO A 161 8.58 4.22 -18.23
CA PRO A 161 7.84 3.02 -18.63
C PRO A 161 8.73 1.80 -18.89
N SER A 162 10.00 2.02 -19.27
CA SER A 162 10.95 0.93 -19.54
C SER A 162 11.35 0.13 -18.29
N ALA A 163 11.06 0.67 -17.10
CA ALA A 163 11.25 -0.02 -15.82
C ALA A 163 10.23 -1.15 -15.60
N VAL A 164 9.15 -1.21 -16.39
CA VAL A 164 8.16 -2.30 -16.33
C VAL A 164 8.71 -3.54 -17.05
N THR A 165 9.21 -4.50 -16.28
CA THR A 165 9.79 -5.72 -16.81
C THR A 165 8.74 -6.79 -17.15
N ASP A 166 9.11 -7.76 -18.00
CA ASP A 166 8.23 -8.91 -18.29
C ASP A 166 7.92 -9.70 -17.02
N GLY A 167 8.89 -9.84 -16.11
CA GLY A 167 8.68 -10.53 -14.84
C GLY A 167 7.62 -9.86 -13.95
N MET A 168 7.53 -8.53 -13.97
CA MET A 168 6.48 -7.80 -13.25
C MET A 168 5.09 -8.08 -13.86
N ILE A 169 4.99 -8.16 -15.18
CA ILE A 169 3.74 -8.46 -15.87
C ILE A 169 3.33 -9.91 -15.60
N GLU A 170 4.24 -10.88 -15.77
CA GLU A 170 3.92 -12.29 -15.55
C GLU A 170 3.52 -12.53 -14.08
N GLY A 171 4.24 -12.00 -13.08
CA GLY A 171 3.87 -12.18 -11.68
C GLY A 171 2.47 -11.65 -11.33
N ARG A 172 2.05 -10.52 -11.94
CA ARG A 172 0.68 -10.01 -11.76
C ARG A 172 -0.35 -10.83 -12.55
N TRP A 173 0.04 -11.24 -13.76
CA TRP A 173 -0.86 -12.04 -14.60
C TRP A 173 -1.11 -13.43 -14.01
N ASP A 174 -0.12 -14.05 -13.40
CA ASP A 174 -0.26 -15.33 -12.71
C ASP A 174 -1.30 -15.25 -11.57
N LEU A 175 -1.35 -14.14 -10.84
CA LEU A 175 -2.40 -13.90 -9.85
C LEU A 175 -3.77 -13.71 -10.51
N LEU A 176 -3.86 -12.90 -11.58
CA LEU A 176 -5.11 -12.69 -12.31
C LEU A 176 -5.63 -13.95 -12.98
N ALA A 177 -4.74 -14.84 -13.42
CA ALA A 177 -5.09 -16.10 -14.08
C ALA A 177 -5.53 -17.21 -13.10
N GLN A 178 -5.40 -17.01 -11.80
CA GLN A 178 -5.93 -17.97 -10.83
C GLN A 178 -7.44 -18.14 -11.00
N ASP A 179 -7.93 -19.35 -10.71
CA ASP A 179 -9.34 -19.70 -10.92
C ASP A 179 -10.28 -18.67 -10.25
N GLY A 180 -11.15 -18.06 -11.07
CA GLY A 180 -12.13 -17.06 -10.66
C GLY A 180 -11.54 -15.72 -10.17
N TYR A 181 -10.20 -15.50 -10.16
CA TYR A 181 -9.66 -14.26 -9.60
C TYR A 181 -9.91 -13.03 -10.50
N ALA A 182 -9.86 -13.17 -11.81
CA ALA A 182 -10.15 -12.07 -12.73
C ALA A 182 -11.62 -11.58 -12.56
N GLU A 183 -12.58 -12.49 -12.44
CA GLU A 183 -13.97 -12.15 -12.16
C GLU A 183 -14.11 -11.50 -10.78
N TYR A 184 -13.46 -12.05 -9.75
CA TYR A 184 -13.43 -11.50 -8.39
C TYR A 184 -12.90 -10.07 -8.39
N PHE A 185 -11.76 -9.82 -9.06
CA PHE A 185 -11.17 -8.49 -9.19
C PHE A 185 -12.11 -7.53 -9.94
N GLY A 186 -12.68 -7.96 -11.07
CA GLY A 186 -13.64 -7.16 -11.84
C GLY A 186 -14.87 -6.76 -11.02
N ASN A 187 -15.39 -7.66 -10.19
CA ASN A 187 -16.50 -7.38 -9.28
C ASN A 187 -16.10 -6.45 -8.14
N MET A 188 -14.88 -6.60 -7.59
CA MET A 188 -14.33 -5.73 -6.54
C MET A 188 -14.24 -4.29 -7.03
N PHE A 189 -13.77 -4.06 -8.26
CA PHE A 189 -13.60 -2.74 -8.86
C PHE A 189 -14.69 -2.38 -9.89
N ALA A 190 -15.91 -2.91 -9.73
CA ALA A 190 -17.02 -2.58 -10.61
C ALA A 190 -17.34 -1.07 -10.58
N PRO A 191 -17.59 -0.42 -11.73
CA PRO A 191 -17.93 1.01 -11.79
C PRO A 191 -19.21 1.36 -11.01
N PRO A 192 -19.37 2.63 -10.56
CA PRO A 192 -18.43 3.75 -10.64
C PRO A 192 -17.32 3.68 -9.59
N ARG A 193 -16.05 3.85 -10.00
CA ARG A 193 -14.89 3.58 -9.13
C ARG A 193 -14.52 4.72 -8.19
N GLN A 194 -15.05 5.93 -8.36
CA GLN A 194 -14.82 7.05 -7.43
C GLN A 194 -15.12 6.65 -5.97
N ARG A 195 -16.15 5.86 -5.73
CA ARG A 195 -16.53 5.39 -4.39
C ARG A 195 -15.43 4.63 -3.65
N TYR A 196 -14.55 3.94 -4.38
CA TYR A 196 -13.42 3.20 -3.79
C TYR A 196 -12.34 4.17 -3.31
N LEU A 197 -12.08 5.21 -4.10
CA LEU A 197 -11.19 6.28 -3.72
C LEU A 197 -11.73 7.03 -2.50
N ASP A 198 -13.02 7.37 -2.52
CA ASP A 198 -13.70 8.09 -1.42
C ASP A 198 -13.67 7.29 -0.11
N SER A 199 -13.78 5.95 -0.18
CA SER A 199 -13.70 5.09 1.02
C SER A 199 -12.31 5.08 1.67
N GLY A 200 -11.25 5.39 0.91
CA GLY A 200 -9.88 5.53 1.40
C GLY A 200 -9.59 6.88 2.05
N VAL A 201 -10.49 7.86 2.00
CA VAL A 201 -10.27 9.20 2.58
C VAL A 201 -10.05 9.10 4.09
N VAL A 202 -8.96 9.73 4.55
CA VAL A 202 -8.67 9.88 5.99
C VAL A 202 -9.48 11.06 6.52
N THR A 203 -10.37 10.78 7.45
CA THR A 203 -11.31 11.77 7.99
C THR A 203 -10.64 12.81 8.88
N ASP A 204 -11.32 13.93 9.14
CA ASP A 204 -10.85 14.97 10.03
C ASP A 204 -10.55 14.46 11.45
N ALA A 205 -11.39 13.54 11.93
CA ALA A 205 -11.20 12.92 13.24
C ALA A 205 -9.97 12.01 13.28
N GLU A 206 -9.75 11.20 12.23
CA GLU A 206 -8.55 10.36 12.10
C GLU A 206 -7.28 11.22 12.00
N LEU A 207 -7.29 12.30 11.19
CA LEU A 207 -6.16 13.22 11.09
C LEU A 207 -5.85 13.90 12.44
N ALA A 208 -6.85 14.30 13.19
CA ALA A 208 -6.66 14.89 14.52
C ALA A 208 -6.04 13.89 15.51
N ALA A 209 -6.39 12.62 15.42
CA ALA A 209 -5.84 11.54 16.24
C ALA A 209 -4.36 11.21 15.95
N LEU A 210 -3.80 11.73 14.85
CA LEU A 210 -2.40 11.50 14.46
C LEU A 210 -1.42 12.54 15.04
N SER A 211 -1.87 13.47 15.88
CA SER A 211 -1.07 14.61 16.33
C SER A 211 0.19 14.26 17.14
N ASP A 212 0.25 13.08 17.73
CA ASP A 212 1.38 12.55 18.52
C ASP A 212 2.26 11.56 17.73
N LYS A 213 1.88 11.21 16.51
CA LYS A 213 2.59 10.23 15.68
C LYS A 213 3.72 10.88 14.89
N LYS A 214 4.83 10.18 14.75
CA LYS A 214 5.88 10.58 13.78
C LYS A 214 5.48 10.12 12.38
N ILE A 215 5.34 11.06 11.46
CA ILE A 215 4.84 10.76 10.11
C ILE A 215 5.84 11.24 9.07
N SER A 216 6.18 10.37 8.13
CA SER A 216 6.94 10.70 6.93
C SER A 216 6.15 10.29 5.69
N MET A 217 5.99 11.21 4.76
CA MET A 217 5.28 11.00 3.51
C MET A 217 6.24 11.25 2.35
N VAL A 218 6.43 10.24 1.49
CA VAL A 218 7.25 10.36 0.27
C VAL A 218 6.37 10.19 -0.96
N HIS A 219 6.55 11.02 -1.99
CA HIS A 219 5.69 10.98 -3.17
C HIS A 219 6.47 11.35 -4.43
N GLY A 220 6.17 10.69 -5.55
CA GLY A 220 6.75 11.01 -6.85
C GLY A 220 6.10 12.25 -7.49
N THR A 221 6.89 13.16 -8.07
CA THR A 221 6.34 14.35 -8.73
C THR A 221 5.63 14.06 -10.06
N HIS A 222 5.80 12.87 -10.61
CA HIS A 222 5.17 12.41 -11.85
C HIS A 222 4.16 11.26 -11.60
N ASP A 223 3.54 11.26 -10.43
CA ASP A 223 2.46 10.32 -10.09
C ASP A 223 1.15 10.77 -10.75
N HIS A 224 0.88 10.24 -11.94
CA HIS A 224 -0.33 10.55 -12.69
C HIS A 224 -1.61 9.95 -12.08
N PRO A 225 -1.60 8.69 -11.58
CA PRO A 225 -2.75 8.11 -10.88
C PRO A 225 -3.17 8.88 -9.63
N CYS A 226 -2.20 9.27 -8.81
CA CYS A 226 -2.43 9.90 -7.51
C CYS A 226 -1.58 11.18 -7.37
N PRO A 227 -1.91 12.27 -8.09
CA PRO A 227 -1.06 13.47 -8.10
C PRO A 227 -0.73 13.98 -6.69
N ALA A 228 0.56 14.22 -6.43
CA ALA A 228 1.06 14.60 -5.11
C ALA A 228 0.35 15.82 -4.52
N GLU A 229 0.05 16.81 -5.38
CA GLU A 229 -0.64 18.07 -5.01
C GLU A 229 -2.08 17.84 -4.56
N LEU A 230 -2.73 16.75 -5.03
CA LEU A 230 -4.10 16.42 -4.68
C LEU A 230 -4.17 15.46 -3.49
N THR A 231 -3.07 14.82 -3.13
CA THR A 231 -2.99 13.74 -2.14
C THR A 231 -2.03 14.08 -1.00
N THR A 232 -0.78 13.67 -1.09
CA THR A 232 0.23 13.80 -0.02
C THR A 232 0.42 15.26 0.42
N VAL A 233 0.45 16.23 -0.49
CA VAL A 233 0.58 17.67 -0.14
C VAL A 233 -0.63 18.12 0.68
N LYS A 234 -1.85 17.75 0.26
CA LYS A 234 -3.07 18.06 1.01
C LYS A 234 -3.12 17.43 2.41
N LEU A 235 -2.61 16.21 2.54
CA LEU A 235 -2.50 15.56 3.84
C LEU A 235 -1.43 16.26 4.70
N GLY A 236 -0.28 16.63 4.12
CA GLY A 236 0.79 17.36 4.78
C GLY A 236 0.35 18.72 5.31
N ASP A 237 -0.44 19.49 4.53
CA ASP A 237 -1.04 20.76 4.96
C ASP A 237 -1.90 20.60 6.24
N ARG A 238 -2.48 19.42 6.42
CA ARG A 238 -3.34 19.07 7.56
C ARG A 238 -2.61 18.38 8.71
N LEU A 239 -1.38 17.93 8.47
CA LEU A 239 -0.49 17.27 9.42
C LEU A 239 0.84 18.05 9.49
N PRO A 240 0.86 19.28 10.04
CA PRO A 240 2.01 20.20 9.97
C PRO A 240 3.28 19.66 10.67
N HIS A 241 3.16 18.60 11.48
CA HIS A 241 4.27 17.90 12.11
C HIS A 241 4.82 16.75 11.26
N ALA A 242 4.13 16.37 10.18
CA ALA A 242 4.62 15.36 9.25
C ALA A 242 5.72 15.93 8.33
N THR A 243 6.68 15.09 7.97
CA THR A 243 7.62 15.42 6.89
C THR A 243 7.03 15.00 5.56
N VAL A 244 7.12 15.88 4.56
CA VAL A 244 6.71 15.59 3.18
C VAL A 244 7.93 15.73 2.29
N GLU A 245 8.26 14.68 1.54
CA GLU A 245 9.35 14.68 0.55
C GLU A 245 8.79 14.34 -0.83
N LEU A 246 8.92 15.26 -1.79
CA LEU A 246 8.59 15.03 -3.18
C LEU A 246 9.84 14.59 -3.94
N ILE A 247 9.75 13.49 -4.69
CA ILE A 247 10.87 12.90 -5.42
C ILE A 247 10.69 13.18 -6.90
N GLU A 248 11.60 13.97 -7.44
CA GLU A 248 11.64 14.32 -8.86
C GLU A 248 11.84 13.08 -9.74
N ASN A 249 11.20 13.09 -10.92
CA ASN A 249 11.30 12.02 -11.92
C ASN A 249 10.88 10.64 -11.39
N CYS A 250 9.93 10.62 -10.48
CA CYS A 250 9.37 9.42 -9.88
C CYS A 250 7.86 9.35 -10.15
N GLY A 251 7.37 8.21 -10.57
CA GLY A 251 5.95 7.92 -10.75
C GLY A 251 5.30 7.41 -9.47
N HIS A 252 4.27 6.59 -9.65
CA HIS A 252 3.49 6.04 -8.53
C HIS A 252 4.22 4.97 -7.72
N ASN A 253 4.97 4.07 -8.38
CA ASN A 253 5.62 2.93 -7.74
C ASN A 253 6.95 3.29 -7.05
N LEU A 254 6.97 4.36 -6.27
CA LEU A 254 8.15 4.90 -5.61
C LEU A 254 9.01 3.84 -4.88
N PRO A 255 8.47 2.86 -4.13
CA PRO A 255 9.30 1.84 -3.48
C PRO A 255 10.11 0.98 -4.45
N ARG A 256 9.70 0.91 -5.73
CA ARG A 256 10.41 0.19 -6.80
C ARG A 256 11.26 1.11 -7.67
N GLU A 257 10.74 2.30 -8.03
CA GLU A 257 11.44 3.25 -8.89
C GLU A 257 12.63 3.90 -8.19
N PHE A 258 12.49 4.19 -6.90
CA PHE A 258 13.49 4.87 -6.08
C PHE A 258 13.65 4.16 -4.73
N THR A 259 13.97 2.87 -4.78
CA THR A 259 14.11 2.01 -3.58
C THR A 259 15.03 2.62 -2.53
N ASP A 260 16.20 3.16 -2.93
CA ASP A 260 17.14 3.77 -1.98
C ASP A 260 16.57 4.99 -1.27
N ARG A 261 15.74 5.79 -1.96
CA ARG A 261 15.07 6.96 -1.35
C ARG A 261 13.99 6.50 -0.37
N TYR A 262 13.24 5.46 -0.72
CA TYR A 262 12.25 4.85 0.18
C TYR A 262 12.91 4.28 1.44
N VAL A 263 13.97 3.49 1.28
CA VAL A 263 14.74 2.92 2.41
C VAL A 263 15.36 4.03 3.27
N LYS A 264 15.87 5.10 2.65
CA LYS A 264 16.38 6.27 3.38
C LYS A 264 15.31 6.94 4.22
N ALA A 265 14.10 7.16 3.66
CA ALA A 265 12.98 7.74 4.40
C ALA A 265 12.56 6.85 5.56
N ALA A 266 12.46 5.53 5.34
CA ALA A 266 12.20 4.55 6.39
C ALA A 266 13.24 4.61 7.51
N THR A 267 14.53 4.66 7.15
CA THR A 267 15.64 4.73 8.13
C THR A 267 15.62 6.04 8.92
N ALA A 268 15.32 7.15 8.28
CA ALA A 268 15.22 8.44 8.97
C ALA A 268 14.05 8.50 9.96
N LEU A 269 12.97 7.76 9.67
CA LEU A 269 11.76 7.75 10.48
C LEU A 269 11.84 6.73 11.62
N PHE A 270 12.19 5.49 11.31
CA PHE A 270 12.12 4.38 12.28
C PHE A 270 13.39 4.27 13.17
N GLY A 271 14.50 4.90 12.78
CA GLY A 271 15.76 4.95 13.56
C GLY A 271 16.79 3.92 13.17
#